data_a9d546e427a4316b4a879000786321b7
#
_entry.id   a9d546e427a4316b4a879000786321b7
#
_cell.length_a   1.000
_cell.length_b   1.000
_cell.length_c   1.000
_cell.angle_alpha   90.00
_cell.angle_beta   90.00
_cell.angle_gamma   90.00
#
_symmetry.space_group_name_H-M   'P 1'
#
loop_
_entity.id
_entity.type
_entity.pdbx_description
1 polymer ?
#
loop_
_entity_poly.entity_id
_entity_poly.type
_entity_poly.pdbx_seq_one_letter_code
_entity_poly.pdbx_strand_id
1 'polypeptide(L)'
;MVVIRLARGGANKRPFFHVVVADSRRAATGKFLERVGFYDPKAPEGREALRVDLARVRAWTAKGARLSPTVERLVKRFERSAKAA
;
A
#
# COMPACT_ATOMS: atom_id res chain seq x y z
N MET A 1 6.03 -12.03 11.78
CA MET A 1 6.36 -10.61 11.52
C MET A 1 5.26 -9.99 10.68
N VAL A 2 4.87 -8.78 11.02
CA VAL A 2 3.85 -8.04 10.26
C VAL A 2 4.54 -7.15 9.25
N VAL A 3 4.08 -7.21 8.00
CA VAL A 3 4.62 -6.39 6.91
C VAL A 3 3.50 -5.64 6.20
N ILE A 4 3.82 -4.49 5.65
CA ILE A 4 2.91 -3.71 4.81
C ILE A 4 3.43 -3.86 3.39
N ARG A 5 2.62 -4.44 2.51
CA ARG A 5 3.01 -4.79 1.15
C ARG A 5 1.88 -4.55 0.15
N LEU A 6 2.22 -4.63 -1.12
CA LEU A 6 1.22 -4.56 -2.19
C LEU A 6 0.63 -5.94 -2.45
N ALA A 7 -0.69 -5.99 -2.60
CA ALA A 7 -1.40 -7.17 -3.05
C ALA A 7 -2.08 -6.83 -4.36
N ARG A 8 -1.86 -7.66 -5.40
CA ARG A 8 -2.45 -7.42 -6.71
C ARG A 8 -3.95 -7.72 -6.69
N GLY A 9 -4.74 -6.79 -7.24
CA GLY A 9 -6.16 -6.97 -7.48
C GLY A 9 -6.50 -6.53 -8.89
N GLY A 10 -7.80 -6.52 -9.22
CA GLY A 10 -8.28 -6.05 -10.50
C GLY A 10 -8.20 -7.08 -11.63
N ALA A 11 -8.51 -6.64 -12.85
CA ALA A 11 -8.53 -7.50 -14.03
C ALA A 11 -7.11 -7.79 -14.55
N ASN A 12 -6.97 -8.88 -15.32
CA ASN A 12 -5.69 -9.30 -15.89
C ASN A 12 -5.00 -8.22 -16.72
N LYS A 13 -5.78 -7.42 -17.44
CA LYS A 13 -5.23 -6.39 -18.34
C LYS A 13 -5.05 -5.04 -17.67
N ARG A 14 -5.50 -4.89 -16.44
CA ARG A 14 -5.40 -3.63 -15.70
C ARG A 14 -4.92 -3.91 -14.28
N PRO A 15 -3.61 -3.85 -14.05
CA PRO A 15 -3.08 -4.07 -12.72
C PRO A 15 -3.56 -3.00 -11.75
N PHE A 16 -4.01 -3.44 -10.60
CA PHE A 16 -4.42 -2.58 -9.50
C PHE A 16 -3.89 -3.21 -8.22
N PHE A 17 -3.32 -2.40 -7.36
CA PHE A 17 -2.70 -2.90 -6.15
C PHE A 17 -3.35 -2.31 -4.92
N HIS A 18 -3.54 -3.14 -3.90
CA HIS A 18 -3.94 -2.69 -2.57
C HIS A 18 -2.71 -2.65 -1.68
N VAL A 19 -2.60 -1.63 -0.85
CA VAL A 19 -1.58 -1.59 0.19
C VAL A 19 -2.18 -2.26 1.40
N VAL A 20 -1.62 -3.40 1.79
CA VAL A 20 -2.20 -4.25 2.84
C VAL A 20 -1.19 -4.54 3.93
N VAL A 21 -1.71 -4.72 5.14
CA VAL A 21 -0.94 -5.17 6.29
C VAL A 21 -1.19 -6.66 6.44
N ALA A 22 -0.14 -7.46 6.45
CA ALA A 22 -0.25 -8.91 6.50
C ALA A 22 0.86 -9.54 7.32
N ASP A 23 0.62 -10.76 7.80
CA ASP A 23 1.65 -11.56 8.45
C ASP A 23 2.54 -12.16 7.35
N SER A 24 3.85 -11.90 7.44
CA SER A 24 4.81 -12.37 6.44
C SER A 24 4.86 -13.89 6.30
N ARG A 25 4.37 -14.62 7.29
CA ARG A 25 4.33 -16.10 7.26
C ARG A 25 3.15 -16.63 6.46
N ARG A 26 2.19 -15.79 6.09
CA ARG A 26 1.06 -16.20 5.28
C ARG A 26 1.34 -16.01 3.81
N ALA A 27 0.80 -16.90 2.97
CA ALA A 27 0.96 -16.80 1.53
C ALA A 27 0.37 -15.50 0.99
N ALA A 28 0.86 -15.05 -0.16
CA ALA A 28 0.41 -13.82 -0.80
C ALA A 28 -1.09 -13.83 -1.12
N THR A 29 -1.66 -15.01 -1.32
CA THR A 29 -3.10 -15.19 -1.53
C THR A 29 -3.88 -15.30 -0.22
N GLY A 30 -3.18 -15.28 0.91
CA GLY A 30 -3.79 -15.40 2.21
C GLY A 30 -4.50 -14.13 2.65
N LYS A 31 -5.16 -14.24 3.78
CA LYS A 31 -5.90 -13.13 4.36
C LYS A 31 -4.93 -12.08 4.90
N PHE A 32 -5.24 -10.83 4.66
CA PHE A 32 -4.49 -9.72 5.24
C PHE A 32 -5.22 -9.19 6.48
N LEU A 33 -4.46 -8.47 7.33
CA LEU A 33 -5.01 -7.93 8.58
C LEU A 33 -5.80 -6.65 8.35
N GLU A 34 -5.32 -5.79 7.45
CA GLU A 34 -5.97 -4.51 7.17
C GLU A 34 -5.53 -3.99 5.80
N ARG A 35 -6.43 -3.30 5.12
CA ARG A 35 -6.10 -2.58 3.90
C ARG A 35 -5.94 -1.10 4.25
N VAL A 36 -4.78 -0.53 3.90
CA VAL A 36 -4.44 0.86 4.28
C VAL A 36 -4.26 1.77 3.07
N GLY A 37 -4.52 1.29 1.88
CA GLY A 37 -4.42 2.13 0.69
C GLY A 37 -4.52 1.34 -0.60
N PHE A 38 -4.30 2.07 -1.71
CA PHE A 38 -4.29 1.45 -3.04
C PHE A 38 -3.29 2.17 -3.93
N TYR A 39 -2.91 1.50 -5.02
CA TYR A 39 -2.04 2.05 -6.05
C TYR A 39 -2.52 1.58 -7.41
N ASP A 40 -2.83 2.52 -8.30
CA ASP A 40 -3.23 2.25 -9.68
C ASP A 40 -2.19 2.87 -10.62
N PRO A 41 -1.22 2.08 -11.10
CA PRO A 41 -0.15 2.62 -11.95
C PRO A 41 -0.63 3.12 -13.31
N LYS A 42 -1.84 2.74 -13.72
CA LYS A 42 -2.43 3.15 -14.99
C LYS A 42 -3.61 4.09 -14.82
N ALA A 43 -3.72 4.75 -13.67
CA ALA A 43 -4.81 5.70 -13.45
C ALA A 43 -4.78 6.80 -14.51
N PRO A 44 -5.95 7.14 -15.11
CA PRO A 44 -6.02 8.26 -16.04
C PRO A 44 -5.63 9.57 -15.38
N GLU A 45 -5.17 10.51 -16.19
CA GLU A 45 -4.88 11.84 -15.71
C GLU A 45 -6.12 12.44 -15.03
N GLY A 46 -5.90 13.09 -13.90
CA GLY A 46 -6.98 13.66 -13.10
C GLY A 46 -7.57 12.70 -12.08
N ARG A 47 -7.19 11.42 -12.11
CA ARG A 47 -7.59 10.44 -11.10
C ARG A 47 -6.47 10.17 -10.12
N GLU A 48 -6.87 9.86 -8.90
CA GLU A 48 -5.93 9.52 -7.84
C GLU A 48 -5.28 8.16 -8.12
N ALA A 49 -3.97 8.19 -8.39
CA ALA A 49 -3.22 6.97 -8.70
C ALA A 49 -2.72 6.25 -7.45
N LEU A 50 -2.57 6.97 -6.36
CA LEU A 50 -2.01 6.44 -5.12
C LEU A 50 -2.69 7.09 -3.93
N ARG A 51 -3.14 6.26 -3.02
CA ARG A 51 -3.70 6.72 -1.75
C ARG A 51 -3.22 5.81 -0.64
N VAL A 52 -2.75 6.41 0.43
CA VAL A 52 -2.27 5.68 1.61
C VAL A 52 -2.79 6.36 2.86
N ASP A 53 -3.36 5.58 3.77
CA ASP A 53 -3.73 6.08 5.08
C ASP A 53 -2.48 6.14 5.96
N LEU A 54 -1.81 7.28 5.96
CA LEU A 54 -0.56 7.46 6.67
C LEU A 54 -0.71 7.25 8.17
N ALA A 55 -1.84 7.62 8.75
CA ALA A 55 -2.08 7.42 10.18
C ALA A 55 -2.08 5.93 10.53
N ARG A 56 -2.71 5.10 9.69
CA ARG A 56 -2.75 3.65 9.91
C ARG A 56 -1.38 3.02 9.67
N VAL A 57 -0.68 3.45 8.62
CA VAL A 57 0.68 2.97 8.35
C VAL A 57 1.59 3.26 9.53
N ARG A 58 1.54 4.48 10.05
CA ARG A 58 2.34 4.87 11.22
C ARG A 58 1.97 4.07 12.47
N ALA A 59 0.68 3.83 12.69
CA ALA A 59 0.22 3.03 13.81
C ALA A 59 0.79 1.60 13.74
N TRP A 60 0.79 0.99 12.55
CA TRP A 60 1.34 -0.34 12.39
C TRP A 60 2.86 -0.37 12.51
N THR A 61 3.56 0.60 11.93
CA THR A 61 5.03 0.66 12.05
C THR A 61 5.46 0.91 13.49
N ALA A 62 4.68 1.67 14.25
CA ALA A 62 4.92 1.88 15.68
C ALA A 62 4.82 0.58 16.46
N LYS A 63 4.04 -0.38 15.97
CA LYS A 63 3.91 -1.73 16.56
C LYS A 63 4.95 -2.71 16.06
N GLY A 64 5.87 -2.27 15.21
CA GLY A 64 6.93 -3.10 14.67
C GLY A 64 6.71 -3.63 13.27
N ALA A 65 5.64 -3.24 12.58
CA ALA A 65 5.42 -3.64 11.19
C ALA A 65 6.47 -3.02 10.29
N ARG A 66 6.89 -3.77 9.28
CA ARG A 66 7.87 -3.29 8.30
C ARG A 66 7.21 -3.01 6.96
N LEU A 67 7.71 -2.00 6.27
CA LEU A 67 7.28 -1.67 4.92
C LEU A 67 8.11 -2.47 3.92
N SER A 68 7.46 -3.04 2.90
CA SER A 68 8.20 -3.60 1.77
C SER A 68 8.90 -2.45 1.03
N PRO A 69 9.99 -2.72 0.31
CA PRO A 69 10.70 -1.66 -0.43
C PRO A 69 9.80 -0.86 -1.37
N THR A 70 8.89 -1.54 -2.07
CA THR A 70 7.96 -0.88 -2.98
C THR A 70 6.99 0.03 -2.22
N VAL A 71 6.42 -0.47 -1.12
CA VAL A 71 5.48 0.32 -0.30
C VAL A 71 6.20 1.51 0.32
N GLU A 72 7.44 1.33 0.78
CA GLU A 72 8.23 2.43 1.33
C GLU A 72 8.38 3.56 0.31
N ARG A 73 8.68 3.24 -0.95
CA ARG A 73 8.77 4.23 -2.01
C ARG A 73 7.44 4.93 -2.26
N LEU A 74 6.35 4.17 -2.28
CA LEU A 74 5.02 4.73 -2.50
C LEU A 74 4.59 5.64 -1.36
N VAL A 75 4.88 5.26 -0.13
CA VAL A 75 4.57 6.09 1.04
C VAL A 75 5.32 7.42 0.97
N LYS A 76 6.60 7.39 0.66
CA LYS A 76 7.40 8.61 0.51
C LYS A 76 6.87 9.51 -0.61
N ARG A 77 6.49 8.91 -1.74
CA ARG A 77 5.91 9.63 -2.86
C ARG A 77 4.59 10.30 -2.47
N PHE A 78 3.75 9.58 -1.76
CA PHE A 78 2.47 10.09 -1.31
C PHE A 78 2.65 11.25 -0.31
N GLU A 79 3.58 11.13 0.62
CA GLU A 79 3.90 12.18 1.58
C GLU A 79 4.36 13.46 0.87
N ARG A 80 5.20 13.34 -0.16
CA ARG A 80 5.64 14.49 -0.94
C ARG A 80 4.48 15.17 -1.65
N SER A 81 3.60 14.40 -2.25
CA SER A 81 2.42 14.94 -2.92
C SER A 81 1.51 15.68 -1.95
N ALA A 82 1.31 15.12 -0.77
CA ALA A 82 0.48 15.75 0.26
C ALA A 82 1.10 17.06 0.75
N LYS A 83 2.42 17.11 0.89
CA LYS A 83 3.12 18.34 1.32
C LYS A 83 3.17 19.39 0.21
N ALA A 84 3.21 18.96 -1.05
CA ALA A 84 3.25 19.88 -2.18
C ALA A 84 1.88 20.50 -2.49
N ALA A 85 0.84 19.88 -2.01
CA ALA A 85 -0.51 20.41 -2.15
C ALA A 85 -0.82 21.37 -1.01
#